data_f2eb75c83d658e097638215ce82b7ebf
#
_entry.id   f2eb75c83d658e097638215ce82b7ebf
#
_cell.length_a   1.000
_cell.length_b   1.000
_cell.length_c   1.000
_cell.angle_alpha   90.00
_cell.angle_beta   90.00
_cell.angle_gamma   90.00
#
_symmetry.space_group_name_H-M   'P 1'
#
loop_
_entity.id
_entity.type
_entity.pdbx_description
1 polymer ?
#
loop_
_entity_poly.entity_id
_entity_poly.type
_entity_poly.pdbx_seq_one_letter_code
_entity_poly.pdbx_strand_id
1 'polypeptide(L)'
;MENRKLPQYMRIAAMIAAEIARGDLPEGKRLPGMSVLSSSFGVSPETIRKALSLLADMHIVQIRESRGTYVLSADQAHDYLQTIQIRQNQMSLSNRLGELYRQYTELGREMVEISSQLVAASASPLPGDQALPNYEVRVPDDSDKIGMTIGELRFWQCTGATIVAIKRGQDVMVSPGPYTDLHAGDILVYVGSPACKEAVELLLSPGKSESLYNIQEQIFAALHARELYIIAEALGAKLGDLSDFSPMTHGMTNRSFLFTCKGEKYILRIPGEGTENLINRRQEAGVYEVIRGTGLCDDVVYMNPENGLKVTRFLNNVRNCDPYREEDVRAAISLLRRFHEMDLKVGHEFRILDHINYYESLCGQPSCYPDYAKTKEKVRQLHDFVMARRNHLCLTHIDAVPDNFLFYSHKGEAGLQLTDWEYAGMQDPHVDIAMFCIYSEYDRTRIDRVIDLYFNGQCPPETRVKIYCYIAACGLLWSNWCEYKRMLGVEFGDYAQAQYDYARTYSDIALREISRLGQV
;
A
#
# COMPACT_ATOMS: atom_id res chain seq x y z
N MET A 1 25.98 -10.39 15.69
CA MET A 1 25.44 -11.75 15.93
C MET A 1 25.25 -12.41 14.58
N GLU A 2 25.94 -13.53 14.35
CA GLU A 2 25.96 -14.23 13.07
C GLU A 2 24.57 -14.67 12.63
N ASN A 3 24.29 -14.40 11.38
CA ASN A 3 23.14 -14.85 10.62
C ASN A 3 22.96 -16.38 10.78
N ARG A 4 22.17 -16.84 11.75
CA ARG A 4 21.94 -18.28 11.99
C ARG A 4 21.09 -18.86 10.86
N LYS A 5 21.75 -19.21 9.75
CA LYS A 5 21.14 -20.04 8.72
C LYS A 5 20.74 -21.40 9.33
N LEU A 6 19.65 -21.98 8.90
CA LEU A 6 19.23 -23.32 9.29
C LEU A 6 20.42 -24.30 9.17
N PRO A 7 20.61 -25.20 10.14
CA PRO A 7 21.64 -26.24 10.08
C PRO A 7 21.59 -26.99 8.75
N GLN A 8 22.75 -27.38 8.24
CA GLN A 8 22.87 -27.99 6.92
C GLN A 8 21.99 -29.23 6.75
N TYR A 9 21.91 -30.09 7.78
CA TYR A 9 21.05 -31.29 7.73
C TYR A 9 19.55 -30.95 7.63
N MET A 10 19.07 -29.85 8.26
CA MET A 10 17.67 -29.40 8.16
C MET A 10 17.34 -28.87 6.75
N ARG A 11 18.30 -28.18 6.11
CA ARG A 11 18.14 -27.73 4.73
C ARG A 11 18.03 -28.90 3.77
N ILE A 12 18.84 -29.94 3.95
CA ILE A 12 18.78 -31.16 3.15
C ILE A 12 17.47 -31.90 3.40
N ALA A 13 17.04 -32.03 4.65
CA ALA A 13 15.75 -32.61 4.98
C ALA A 13 14.60 -31.87 4.28
N ALA A 14 14.62 -30.54 4.27
CA ALA A 14 13.62 -29.74 3.56
C ALA A 14 13.66 -29.97 2.03
N MET A 15 14.84 -30.10 1.43
CA MET A 15 14.97 -30.39 0.00
C MET A 15 14.40 -31.76 -0.36
N ILE A 16 14.71 -32.80 0.43
CA ILE A 16 14.15 -34.14 0.23
C ILE A 16 12.62 -34.15 0.45
N ALA A 17 12.14 -33.45 1.50
CA ALA A 17 10.71 -33.33 1.74
C ALA A 17 10.00 -32.59 0.59
N ALA A 18 10.63 -31.58 -0.04
CA ALA A 18 10.08 -30.90 -1.20
C ALA A 18 9.97 -31.81 -2.44
N GLU A 19 10.93 -32.71 -2.67
CA GLU A 19 10.83 -33.70 -3.75
C GLU A 19 9.70 -34.72 -3.49
N ILE A 20 9.49 -35.11 -2.22
CA ILE A 20 8.40 -36.01 -1.81
C ILE A 20 7.05 -35.30 -1.99
N ALA A 21 6.91 -34.09 -1.51
CA ALA A 21 5.67 -33.29 -1.60
C ALA A 21 5.27 -32.99 -3.05
N ARG A 22 6.23 -32.80 -3.96
CA ARG A 22 5.96 -32.62 -5.41
C ARG A 22 5.64 -33.92 -6.14
N GLY A 23 5.81 -35.08 -5.50
CA GLY A 23 5.59 -36.39 -6.11
C GLY A 23 6.78 -36.92 -6.94
N ASP A 24 7.92 -36.23 -6.96
CA ASP A 24 9.15 -36.72 -7.62
C ASP A 24 9.64 -38.04 -6.96
N LEU A 25 9.36 -38.15 -5.65
CA LEU A 25 9.60 -39.32 -4.82
C LEU A 25 8.26 -39.80 -4.22
N PRO A 26 7.49 -40.64 -4.95
CA PRO A 26 6.18 -41.07 -4.50
C PRO A 26 6.26 -42.02 -3.28
N GLU A 27 5.14 -42.11 -2.54
CA GLU A 27 5.02 -42.98 -1.37
C GLU A 27 5.35 -44.42 -1.71
N GLY A 28 6.03 -45.11 -0.80
CA GLY A 28 6.54 -46.47 -0.97
C GLY A 28 7.84 -46.55 -1.77
N LYS A 29 8.28 -45.51 -2.45
CA LYS A 29 9.54 -45.51 -3.21
C LYS A 29 10.73 -45.51 -2.26
N ARG A 30 11.75 -46.29 -2.64
CA ARG A 30 13.04 -46.32 -1.93
C ARG A 30 13.87 -45.09 -2.31
N LEU A 31 14.36 -44.37 -1.33
CA LEU A 31 15.32 -43.28 -1.54
C LEU A 31 16.69 -43.83 -2.01
N PRO A 32 17.47 -43.01 -2.75
CA PRO A 32 18.84 -43.34 -3.09
C PRO A 32 19.67 -43.67 -1.85
N GLY A 33 20.68 -44.49 -2.00
CA GLY A 33 21.57 -44.87 -0.89
C GLY A 33 22.35 -43.68 -0.31
N MET A 34 22.79 -43.83 0.91
CA MET A 34 23.47 -42.75 1.70
C MET A 34 24.66 -42.16 0.93
N SER A 35 25.48 -42.95 0.24
CA SER A 35 26.61 -42.47 -0.55
C SER A 35 26.18 -41.66 -1.77
N VAL A 36 25.08 -42.06 -2.41
CA VAL A 36 24.52 -41.34 -3.56
C VAL A 36 23.95 -39.98 -3.11
N LEU A 37 23.18 -39.97 -2.03
CA LEU A 37 22.67 -38.71 -1.45
C LEU A 37 23.81 -37.78 -0.97
N SER A 38 24.86 -38.35 -0.34
CA SER A 38 26.03 -37.56 0.06
C SER A 38 26.72 -36.89 -1.13
N SER A 39 26.86 -37.62 -2.23
CA SER A 39 27.46 -37.09 -3.46
C SER A 39 26.55 -36.07 -4.14
N SER A 40 25.24 -36.31 -4.22
CA SER A 40 24.29 -35.37 -4.87
C SER A 40 24.13 -34.05 -4.13
N PHE A 41 24.14 -34.08 -2.79
CA PHE A 41 24.05 -32.88 -1.97
C PHE A 41 25.42 -32.27 -1.57
N GLY A 42 26.53 -32.91 -1.93
CA GLY A 42 27.89 -32.44 -1.63
C GLY A 42 28.18 -32.34 -0.13
N VAL A 43 27.68 -33.28 0.68
CA VAL A 43 27.81 -33.29 2.14
C VAL A 43 28.27 -34.60 2.71
N SER A 44 28.69 -34.60 3.98
CA SER A 44 29.11 -35.83 4.64
C SER A 44 27.97 -36.85 4.81
N PRO A 45 28.25 -38.19 4.81
CA PRO A 45 27.24 -39.20 5.11
C PRO A 45 26.54 -39.00 6.46
N GLU A 46 27.23 -38.42 7.44
CA GLU A 46 26.68 -38.09 8.76
C GLU A 46 25.61 -37.01 8.67
N THR A 47 25.79 -36.01 7.79
CA THR A 47 24.80 -34.95 7.55
C THR A 47 23.53 -35.52 6.90
N ILE A 48 23.68 -36.44 5.94
CA ILE A 48 22.54 -37.15 5.34
C ILE A 48 21.84 -38.01 6.38
N ARG A 49 22.59 -38.73 7.22
CA ARG A 49 21.99 -39.54 8.29
C ARG A 49 21.13 -38.72 9.23
N LYS A 50 21.61 -37.57 9.66
CA LYS A 50 20.84 -36.63 10.50
C LYS A 50 19.60 -36.09 9.78
N ALA A 51 19.70 -35.79 8.47
CA ALA A 51 18.57 -35.34 7.68
C ALA A 51 17.49 -36.42 7.55
N LEU A 52 17.89 -37.68 7.26
CA LEU A 52 16.96 -38.81 7.14
C LEU A 52 16.35 -39.20 8.50
N SER A 53 17.12 -39.11 9.60
CA SER A 53 16.58 -39.32 10.94
C SER A 53 15.51 -38.31 11.27
N LEU A 54 15.75 -37.02 10.97
CA LEU A 54 14.75 -35.94 11.16
C LEU A 54 13.49 -36.20 10.35
N LEU A 55 13.61 -36.61 9.09
CA LEU A 55 12.46 -36.99 8.25
C LEU A 55 11.72 -38.21 8.75
N ALA A 56 12.43 -39.16 9.37
CA ALA A 56 11.83 -40.36 9.97
C ALA A 56 11.06 -40.01 11.26
N ASP A 57 11.62 -39.11 12.10
CA ASP A 57 10.97 -38.60 13.32
C ASP A 57 9.67 -37.86 12.98
N MET A 58 9.64 -37.19 11.80
CA MET A 58 8.46 -36.51 11.27
C MET A 58 7.52 -37.40 10.45
N HIS A 59 7.73 -38.72 10.46
CA HIS A 59 6.95 -39.72 9.72
C HIS A 59 6.83 -39.47 8.21
N ILE A 60 7.81 -38.76 7.62
CA ILE A 60 7.90 -38.52 6.19
C ILE A 60 8.54 -39.70 5.47
N VAL A 61 9.55 -40.31 6.11
CA VAL A 61 10.23 -41.47 5.61
C VAL A 61 10.31 -42.56 6.67
N GLN A 62 10.53 -43.79 6.27
CA GLN A 62 10.78 -44.94 7.14
C GLN A 62 12.16 -45.51 6.85
N ILE A 63 13.03 -45.56 7.86
CA ILE A 63 14.33 -46.19 7.80
C ILE A 63 14.16 -47.67 8.18
N ARG A 64 14.46 -48.58 7.26
CA ARG A 64 14.43 -50.06 7.48
C ARG A 64 15.85 -50.55 7.54
N GLU A 65 16.23 -51.17 8.66
CA GLU A 65 17.57 -51.72 8.84
C GLU A 65 17.92 -52.69 7.70
N SER A 66 19.12 -52.53 7.14
CA SER A 66 19.66 -53.32 6.01
C SER A 66 18.85 -53.27 4.70
N ARG A 67 17.70 -52.55 4.65
CA ARG A 67 16.85 -52.48 3.46
C ARG A 67 16.78 -51.08 2.85
N GLY A 68 17.22 -50.03 3.60
CA GLY A 68 17.26 -48.65 3.15
C GLY A 68 16.08 -47.79 3.65
N THR A 69 15.97 -46.60 3.12
CA THR A 69 14.94 -45.59 3.51
C THR A 69 13.85 -45.55 2.45
N TYR A 70 12.58 -45.53 2.87
CA TYR A 70 11.40 -45.50 2.02
C TYR A 70 10.53 -44.29 2.34
N VAL A 71 9.91 -43.70 1.32
CA VAL A 71 8.93 -42.62 1.50
C VAL A 71 7.69 -43.15 2.19
N LEU A 72 7.23 -42.50 3.25
CA LEU A 72 6.08 -42.90 4.04
C LEU A 72 4.84 -42.05 3.77
N SER A 73 4.97 -40.71 3.77
CA SER A 73 3.83 -39.81 3.56
C SER A 73 4.25 -38.51 2.87
N ALA A 74 3.55 -38.16 1.79
CA ALA A 74 3.69 -36.88 1.09
C ALA A 74 2.97 -35.74 1.86
N ASP A 75 1.87 -36.04 2.53
CA ASP A 75 1.13 -35.06 3.36
C ASP A 75 2.00 -34.56 4.52
N GLN A 76 2.67 -35.51 5.22
CA GLN A 76 3.61 -35.10 6.31
C GLN A 76 4.80 -34.29 5.78
N ALA A 77 5.24 -34.53 4.56
CA ALA A 77 6.28 -33.72 3.92
C ALA A 77 5.78 -32.29 3.67
N HIS A 78 4.52 -32.12 3.27
CA HIS A 78 3.88 -30.81 3.07
C HIS A 78 3.78 -30.03 4.38
N ASP A 79 3.27 -30.66 5.43
CA ASP A 79 3.14 -30.05 6.77
C ASP A 79 4.49 -29.63 7.35
N TYR A 80 5.52 -30.45 7.16
CA TYR A 80 6.88 -30.14 7.57
C TYR A 80 7.44 -28.89 6.84
N LEU A 81 7.19 -28.78 5.53
CA LEU A 81 7.63 -27.62 4.74
C LEU A 81 6.93 -26.35 5.18
N GLN A 82 5.62 -26.38 5.45
CA GLN A 82 4.90 -25.24 6.00
C GLN A 82 5.48 -24.80 7.35
N THR A 83 5.77 -25.76 8.24
CA THR A 83 6.38 -25.48 9.54
C THR A 83 7.74 -24.80 9.42
N ILE A 84 8.57 -25.25 8.47
CA ILE A 84 9.89 -24.63 8.19
C ILE A 84 9.70 -23.20 7.66
N GLN A 85 8.76 -22.99 6.75
CA GLN A 85 8.48 -21.67 6.18
C GLN A 85 8.06 -20.66 7.26
N ILE A 86 7.16 -21.07 8.16
CA ILE A 86 6.72 -20.24 9.29
C ILE A 86 7.91 -19.86 10.18
N ARG A 87 8.78 -20.85 10.51
CA ARG A 87 9.98 -20.58 11.33
C ARG A 87 10.97 -19.64 10.65
N GLN A 88 11.17 -19.77 9.33
CA GLN A 88 12.05 -18.87 8.57
C GLN A 88 11.51 -17.44 8.57
N ASN A 89 10.21 -17.28 8.37
CA ASN A 89 9.54 -15.97 8.42
C ASN A 89 9.66 -15.34 9.81
N GLN A 90 9.43 -16.11 10.89
CA GLN A 90 9.59 -15.63 12.27
C GLN A 90 11.04 -15.18 12.55
N MET A 91 12.03 -15.95 12.10
CA MET A 91 13.46 -15.58 12.26
C MET A 91 13.80 -14.29 11.48
N SER A 92 13.28 -14.15 10.28
CA SER A 92 13.46 -12.94 9.45
C SER A 92 12.87 -11.71 10.14
N LEU A 93 11.63 -11.80 10.62
CA LEU A 93 10.95 -10.73 11.35
C LEU A 93 11.69 -10.38 12.65
N SER A 94 12.17 -11.37 13.41
CA SER A 94 12.92 -11.15 14.63
C SER A 94 14.25 -10.42 14.36
N ASN A 95 14.95 -10.78 13.28
CA ASN A 95 16.19 -10.09 12.88
C ASN A 95 15.92 -8.65 12.45
N ARG A 96 14.84 -8.41 11.69
CA ARG A 96 14.42 -7.08 11.27
C ARG A 96 13.99 -6.21 12.45
N LEU A 97 13.28 -6.79 13.41
CA LEU A 97 12.92 -6.09 14.66
C LEU A 97 14.18 -5.69 15.45
N GLY A 98 15.15 -6.58 15.57
CA GLY A 98 16.43 -6.27 16.22
C GLY A 98 17.23 -5.18 15.52
N GLU A 99 17.16 -5.09 14.18
CA GLU A 99 17.78 -4.02 13.40
C GLU A 99 17.07 -2.69 13.62
N LEU A 100 15.74 -2.67 13.55
CA LEU A 100 14.93 -1.47 13.81
C LEU A 100 15.14 -0.96 15.25
N TYR A 101 15.26 -1.85 16.22
CA TYR A 101 15.54 -1.46 17.61
C TYR A 101 16.91 -0.80 17.75
N ARG A 102 17.94 -1.29 17.04
CA ARG A 102 19.27 -0.65 17.02
C ARG A 102 19.21 0.74 16.39
N GLN A 103 18.52 0.89 15.26
CA GLN A 103 18.35 2.19 14.60
C GLN A 103 17.58 3.17 15.49
N TYR A 104 16.54 2.71 16.17
CA TYR A 104 15.78 3.53 17.12
C TYR A 104 16.67 4.00 18.29
N THR A 105 17.51 3.12 18.83
CA THR A 105 18.43 3.47 19.94
C THR A 105 19.48 4.48 19.50
N GLU A 106 20.00 4.36 18.28
CA GLU A 106 20.98 5.30 17.71
C GLU A 106 20.38 6.67 17.49
N LEU A 107 19.20 6.73 16.84
CA LEU A 107 18.43 7.97 16.67
C LEU A 107 18.08 8.63 18.01
N GLY A 108 17.72 7.83 19.01
CA GLY A 108 17.47 8.34 20.36
C GLY A 108 18.69 9.01 20.98
N ARG A 109 19.88 8.43 20.78
CA ARG A 109 21.14 9.03 21.22
C ARG A 109 21.46 10.35 20.51
N GLU A 110 21.29 10.37 19.18
CA GLU A 110 21.50 11.57 18.37
C GLU A 110 20.53 12.71 18.78
N MET A 111 19.26 12.37 19.03
CA MET A 111 18.27 13.33 19.56
C MET A 111 18.69 13.93 20.91
N VAL A 112 19.20 13.10 21.84
CA VAL A 112 19.69 13.59 23.14
C VAL A 112 20.88 14.53 22.95
N GLU A 113 21.80 14.20 22.07
CA GLU A 113 22.98 15.02 21.79
C GLU A 113 22.60 16.38 21.19
N ILE A 114 21.73 16.38 20.17
CA ILE A 114 21.21 17.62 19.54
C ILE A 114 20.41 18.45 20.55
N SER A 115 19.58 17.82 21.38
CA SER A 115 18.81 18.50 22.41
C SER A 115 19.74 19.17 23.44
N SER A 116 20.82 18.49 23.84
CA SER A 116 21.82 19.05 24.75
C SER A 116 22.57 20.22 24.14
N GLN A 117 22.89 20.17 22.85
CA GLN A 117 23.52 21.28 22.12
C GLN A 117 22.57 22.48 22.00
N LEU A 118 21.27 22.25 21.76
CA LEU A 118 20.24 23.31 21.69
C LEU A 118 20.07 24.02 23.04
N VAL A 119 20.02 23.28 24.14
CA VAL A 119 19.93 23.86 25.49
C VAL A 119 21.19 24.68 25.82
N ALA A 120 22.39 24.17 25.47
CA ALA A 120 23.64 24.89 25.66
C ALA A 120 23.71 26.16 24.80
N ALA A 121 23.21 26.14 23.56
CA ALA A 121 23.15 27.31 22.68
C ALA A 121 22.16 28.38 23.18
N SER A 122 21.07 27.98 23.83
CA SER A 122 20.05 28.88 24.39
C SER A 122 20.54 29.61 25.66
N ALA A 123 21.59 29.12 26.30
CA ALA A 123 22.19 29.75 27.50
C ALA A 123 23.19 30.87 27.17
N SER A 124 23.51 31.14 25.92
CA SER A 124 24.42 32.22 25.50
C SER A 124 23.66 33.29 24.71
N PRO A 125 23.67 34.58 25.13
CA PRO A 125 23.05 35.65 24.36
C PRO A 125 23.93 36.01 23.15
N LEU A 126 23.61 35.47 21.97
CA LEU A 126 24.16 35.95 20.71
C LEU A 126 23.11 36.86 20.01
N PRO A 127 23.50 38.02 19.52
CA PRO A 127 22.61 38.91 18.77
C PRO A 127 22.55 38.41 17.31
N GLY A 128 21.38 37.97 16.86
CA GLY A 128 21.13 37.64 15.46
C GLY A 128 20.15 36.48 15.29
N ASP A 129 18.91 36.87 15.14
CA ASP A 129 17.82 36.29 14.34
C ASP A 129 18.01 34.84 13.78
N GLN A 130 17.81 33.81 14.60
CA GLN A 130 17.34 32.45 14.29
C GLN A 130 17.52 31.49 15.48
N ALA A 131 17.18 31.90 16.70
CA ALA A 131 17.03 30.94 17.80
C ALA A 131 15.77 30.10 17.53
N LEU A 132 15.89 28.78 17.55
CA LEU A 132 14.73 27.89 17.58
C LEU A 132 13.85 28.32 18.78
N PRO A 133 12.59 28.67 18.55
CA PRO A 133 11.75 29.17 19.64
C PRO A 133 11.54 28.06 20.68
N ASN A 134 11.99 28.32 21.90
CA ASN A 134 11.68 27.52 23.06
C ASN A 134 10.33 27.97 23.62
N TYR A 135 9.46 27.02 23.87
CA TYR A 135 8.16 27.25 24.49
C TYR A 135 8.12 26.60 25.85
N GLU A 136 7.32 27.17 26.74
CA GLU A 136 7.05 26.63 28.06
C GLU A 136 5.54 26.45 28.22
N VAL A 137 5.13 25.31 28.80
CA VAL A 137 3.75 25.03 29.15
C VAL A 137 3.70 24.38 30.54
N ARG A 138 2.79 24.83 31.37
CA ARG A 138 2.54 24.19 32.66
C ARG A 138 1.54 23.07 32.51
N VAL A 139 1.83 21.89 33.09
CA VAL A 139 0.89 20.78 33.20
C VAL A 139 -0.22 21.20 34.17
N PRO A 140 -1.50 21.25 33.73
CA PRO A 140 -2.62 21.61 34.61
C PRO A 140 -2.76 20.63 35.78
N ASP A 141 -3.18 21.14 36.93
CA ASP A 141 -3.30 20.34 38.14
C ASP A 141 -4.42 19.27 38.04
N ASP A 142 -5.35 19.46 37.10
CA ASP A 142 -6.46 18.57 36.76
C ASP A 142 -6.27 17.80 35.44
N SER A 143 -5.04 17.80 34.89
CA SER A 143 -4.75 17.07 33.66
C SER A 143 -4.87 15.55 33.88
N ASP A 144 -5.56 14.87 32.99
CA ASP A 144 -5.67 13.41 32.95
C ASP A 144 -4.37 12.72 32.52
N LYS A 145 -3.33 13.49 32.16
CA LYS A 145 -2.00 13.00 31.78
C LYS A 145 -1.01 12.91 32.95
N ILE A 146 -1.42 13.33 34.14
CA ILE A 146 -0.60 13.21 35.36
C ILE A 146 -0.35 11.74 35.65
N GLY A 147 0.92 11.38 35.89
CA GLY A 147 1.36 10.00 36.15
C GLY A 147 1.69 9.19 34.88
N MET A 148 1.35 9.69 33.68
CA MET A 148 1.82 9.08 32.44
C MET A 148 3.29 9.43 32.17
N THR A 149 4.03 8.51 31.58
CA THR A 149 5.39 8.76 31.12
C THR A 149 5.39 9.52 29.79
N ILE A 150 6.49 10.21 29.48
CA ILE A 150 6.66 10.91 28.19
C ILE A 150 6.51 9.94 27.01
N GLY A 151 6.97 8.69 27.17
CA GLY A 151 6.83 7.64 26.17
C GLY A 151 5.37 7.22 25.94
N GLU A 152 4.59 7.05 27.03
CA GLU A 152 3.15 6.74 26.96
C GLU A 152 2.35 7.88 26.37
N LEU A 153 2.73 9.13 26.65
CA LEU A 153 2.12 10.33 26.06
C LEU A 153 2.36 10.46 24.55
N ARG A 154 3.36 9.77 24.02
CA ARG A 154 3.80 9.94 22.63
C ARG A 154 3.89 11.42 22.25
N PHE A 155 4.52 12.21 23.14
CA PHE A 155 4.46 13.67 23.11
C PHE A 155 4.85 14.27 21.76
N TRP A 156 5.96 13.79 21.17
CA TRP A 156 6.41 14.26 19.87
C TRP A 156 5.43 13.88 18.75
N GLN A 157 4.91 12.66 18.76
CA GLN A 157 3.94 12.17 17.77
C GLN A 157 2.63 12.96 17.84
N CYS A 158 2.20 13.33 19.05
CA CYS A 158 0.94 14.04 19.27
C CYS A 158 1.04 15.56 19.03
N THR A 159 2.23 16.15 19.16
CA THR A 159 2.38 17.61 19.18
C THR A 159 3.35 18.14 18.13
N GLY A 160 4.20 17.30 17.54
CA GLY A 160 5.33 17.73 16.71
C GLY A 160 6.40 18.50 17.48
N ALA A 161 6.33 18.51 18.83
CA ALA A 161 7.26 19.19 19.72
C ALA A 161 8.14 18.18 20.46
N THR A 162 9.40 18.55 20.74
CA THR A 162 10.33 17.78 21.55
C THR A 162 10.53 18.42 22.90
N ILE A 163 10.24 17.69 24.00
CA ILE A 163 10.54 18.15 25.36
C ILE A 163 12.06 18.13 25.55
N VAL A 164 12.62 19.29 25.84
CA VAL A 164 14.06 19.45 26.08
C VAL A 164 14.38 19.57 27.58
N ALA A 165 13.42 20.00 28.41
CA ALA A 165 13.54 19.99 29.85
C ALA A 165 12.19 19.93 30.55
N ILE A 166 12.17 19.44 31.80
CA ILE A 166 11.04 19.54 32.73
C ILE A 166 11.52 20.32 33.96
N LYS A 167 10.82 21.40 34.30
CA LYS A 167 11.04 22.13 35.56
C LYS A 167 9.99 21.64 36.57
N ARG A 168 10.48 21.04 37.66
CA ARG A 168 9.65 20.51 38.75
C ARG A 168 10.04 21.21 40.06
N GLY A 169 9.28 22.19 40.46
CA GLY A 169 9.63 23.03 41.58
C GLY A 169 10.89 23.86 41.31
N GLN A 170 11.97 23.57 42.05
CA GLN A 170 13.29 24.22 41.83
C GLN A 170 14.24 23.33 40.98
N ASP A 171 13.87 22.10 40.73
CA ASP A 171 14.71 21.16 39.97
C ASP A 171 14.44 21.29 38.48
N VAL A 172 15.50 21.22 37.67
CA VAL A 172 15.43 21.21 36.22
C VAL A 172 16.01 19.92 35.69
N MET A 173 15.14 19.07 35.14
CA MET A 173 15.56 17.83 34.46
C MET A 173 15.75 18.13 32.97
N VAL A 174 17.00 18.15 32.51
CA VAL A 174 17.34 18.35 31.10
C VAL A 174 17.30 17.00 30.37
N SER A 175 16.75 17.01 29.16
CA SER A 175 16.60 15.82 28.31
C SER A 175 15.90 14.64 29.03
N PRO A 176 14.65 14.84 29.49
CA PRO A 176 13.91 13.80 30.20
C PRO A 176 13.72 12.60 29.28
N GLY A 177 14.04 11.41 29.81
CA GLY A 177 13.89 10.17 29.08
C GLY A 177 12.42 9.76 28.88
N PRO A 178 12.14 8.79 28.00
CA PRO A 178 10.78 8.34 27.71
C PRO A 178 10.04 7.74 28.92
N TYR A 179 10.77 7.36 29.97
CA TYR A 179 10.22 6.79 31.21
C TYR A 179 9.97 7.84 32.30
N THR A 180 10.19 9.12 32.01
CA THR A 180 9.90 10.21 32.95
C THR A 180 8.41 10.46 32.98
N ASP A 181 7.80 10.37 34.17
CA ASP A 181 6.40 10.64 34.43
C ASP A 181 6.12 12.13 34.60
N LEU A 182 4.92 12.57 34.20
CA LEU A 182 4.44 13.94 34.39
C LEU A 182 3.77 14.12 35.75
N HIS A 183 4.08 15.24 36.38
CA HIS A 183 3.42 15.65 37.64
C HIS A 183 2.60 16.92 37.43
N ALA A 184 1.59 17.10 38.28
CA ALA A 184 0.83 18.35 38.35
C ALA A 184 1.78 19.54 38.59
N GLY A 185 1.62 20.59 37.81
CA GLY A 185 2.42 21.80 37.95
C GLY A 185 3.83 21.74 37.33
N ASP A 186 4.24 20.63 36.73
CA ASP A 186 5.48 20.57 35.94
C ASP A 186 5.43 21.62 34.83
N ILE A 187 6.56 22.26 34.55
CA ILE A 187 6.71 23.15 33.38
C ILE A 187 7.53 22.40 32.34
N LEU A 188 6.89 22.05 31.24
CA LEU A 188 7.55 21.42 30.10
C LEU A 188 8.18 22.51 29.25
N VAL A 189 9.50 22.43 29.06
CA VAL A 189 10.25 23.24 28.10
C VAL A 189 10.40 22.42 26.83
N TYR A 190 9.92 22.94 25.71
CA TYR A 190 9.92 22.19 24.46
C TYR A 190 10.30 23.06 23.27
N VAL A 191 10.83 22.44 22.23
CA VAL A 191 11.17 23.04 20.94
C VAL A 191 10.25 22.49 19.86
N GLY A 192 9.86 23.36 18.92
CA GLY A 192 9.02 22.97 17.81
C GLY A 192 8.61 24.17 16.98
N SER A 193 7.83 23.95 15.92
CA SER A 193 7.26 25.05 15.14
C SER A 193 6.24 25.85 15.99
N PRO A 194 5.96 27.11 15.68
CA PRO A 194 4.92 27.89 16.39
C PRO A 194 3.56 27.19 16.47
N ALA A 195 3.27 26.33 15.49
CA ALA A 195 2.05 25.54 15.40
C ALA A 195 1.92 24.45 16.49
N CYS A 196 3.03 23.97 17.05
CA CYS A 196 2.97 22.93 18.09
C CYS A 196 2.42 23.43 19.43
N LYS A 197 2.40 24.74 19.66
CA LYS A 197 1.96 25.33 20.94
C LYS A 197 0.51 24.95 21.28
N GLU A 198 -0.40 25.12 20.33
CA GLU A 198 -1.82 24.79 20.50
C GLU A 198 -2.02 23.28 20.70
N ALA A 199 -1.24 22.45 19.97
CA ALA A 199 -1.29 20.99 20.11
C ALA A 199 -0.81 20.52 21.49
N VAL A 200 0.23 21.16 22.05
CA VAL A 200 0.74 20.88 23.41
C VAL A 200 -0.28 21.30 24.47
N GLU A 201 -0.87 22.48 24.35
CA GLU A 201 -1.91 22.95 25.27
C GLU A 201 -3.14 22.03 25.24
N LEU A 202 -3.55 21.56 24.04
CA LEU A 202 -4.67 20.65 23.87
C LEU A 202 -4.38 19.26 24.46
N LEU A 203 -3.17 18.72 24.26
CA LEU A 203 -2.75 17.42 24.81
C LEU A 203 -2.82 17.40 26.33
N LEU A 204 -2.45 18.51 26.99
CA LEU A 204 -2.39 18.61 28.45
C LEU A 204 -3.71 19.03 29.09
N SER A 205 -4.70 19.50 28.30
CA SER A 205 -6.00 19.97 28.80
C SER A 205 -6.86 18.83 29.33
N PRO A 206 -7.54 18.96 30.49
CA PRO A 206 -8.38 17.93 31.06
C PRO A 206 -9.66 17.69 30.26
N GLY A 207 -10.18 16.45 30.30
CA GLY A 207 -11.57 16.14 30.01
C GLY A 207 -11.99 15.90 28.56
N LYS A 208 -11.10 15.54 27.66
CA LYS A 208 -11.49 15.03 26.32
C LYS A 208 -11.54 13.49 26.31
N SER A 209 -12.75 13.01 26.13
CA SER A 209 -13.26 11.63 26.18
C SER A 209 -12.40 10.52 25.57
N GLU A 210 -12.37 9.36 26.22
CA GLU A 210 -11.67 8.09 25.84
C GLU A 210 -11.93 7.60 24.40
N SER A 211 -13.08 7.89 23.80
CA SER A 211 -13.40 7.48 22.42
C SER A 211 -12.73 8.34 21.35
N LEU A 212 -12.54 9.64 21.62
CA LEU A 212 -11.75 10.56 20.78
C LEU A 212 -10.25 10.21 20.86
N TYR A 213 -9.80 9.72 21.99
CA TYR A 213 -8.41 9.37 22.24
C TYR A 213 -7.92 8.23 21.33
N ASN A 214 -8.69 7.16 21.19
CA ASN A 214 -8.31 6.00 20.37
C ASN A 214 -8.24 6.30 18.87
N ILE A 215 -9.10 7.17 18.37
CA ILE A 215 -9.12 7.52 16.93
C ILE A 215 -8.13 8.63 16.64
N GLN A 216 -8.03 9.64 17.50
CA GLN A 216 -6.97 10.62 17.42
C GLN A 216 -5.60 9.98 17.55
N GLU A 217 -5.43 8.99 18.42
CA GLU A 217 -4.17 8.23 18.57
C GLU A 217 -3.79 7.50 17.27
N GLN A 218 -4.73 6.91 16.55
CA GLN A 218 -4.48 6.31 15.24
C GLN A 218 -4.11 7.35 14.18
N ILE A 219 -4.74 8.52 14.19
CA ILE A 219 -4.42 9.61 13.28
C ILE A 219 -3.08 10.24 13.67
N PHE A 220 -2.84 10.51 14.94
CA PHE A 220 -1.58 11.08 15.43
C PHE A 220 -0.41 10.10 15.29
N ALA A 221 -0.64 8.79 15.40
CA ALA A 221 0.38 7.78 15.10
C ALA A 221 0.79 7.76 13.59
N ALA A 222 -0.07 8.26 12.73
CA ALA A 222 0.14 8.33 11.29
C ALA A 222 0.52 9.72 10.78
N LEU A 223 0.19 10.77 11.54
CA LEU A 223 0.43 12.18 11.19
C LEU A 223 1.17 12.88 12.32
N HIS A 224 2.07 13.78 11.94
CA HIS A 224 2.57 14.79 12.88
C HIS A 224 1.45 15.80 13.19
N ALA A 225 1.40 16.32 14.41
CA ALA A 225 0.44 17.37 14.79
C ALA A 225 0.49 18.59 13.85
N ARG A 226 1.65 18.86 13.26
CA ARG A 226 1.86 19.87 12.22
C ARG A 226 0.92 19.68 11.02
N GLU A 227 0.68 18.44 10.60
CA GLU A 227 -0.17 18.17 9.43
C GLU A 227 -1.64 18.43 9.73
N LEU A 228 -2.13 18.09 10.94
CA LEU A 228 -3.48 18.43 11.36
C LEU A 228 -3.67 19.96 11.49
N TYR A 229 -2.63 20.68 11.94
CA TYR A 229 -2.66 22.13 11.95
C TYR A 229 -2.77 22.72 10.54
N ILE A 230 -1.96 22.21 9.58
CA ILE A 230 -2.03 22.63 8.17
C ILE A 230 -3.41 22.33 7.58
N ILE A 231 -4.00 21.17 7.92
CA ILE A 231 -5.37 20.81 7.50
C ILE A 231 -6.38 21.80 8.07
N ALA A 232 -6.29 22.13 9.35
CA ALA A 232 -7.16 23.11 9.98
C ALA A 232 -7.02 24.49 9.30
N GLU A 233 -5.80 24.95 9.04
CA GLU A 233 -5.52 26.20 8.33
C GLU A 233 -6.11 26.19 6.91
N ALA A 234 -5.94 25.09 6.15
CA ALA A 234 -6.52 24.92 4.82
C ALA A 234 -8.06 24.99 4.82
N LEU A 235 -8.69 24.58 5.94
CA LEU A 235 -10.13 24.70 6.18
C LEU A 235 -10.54 26.06 6.76
N GLY A 236 -9.60 26.99 6.95
CA GLY A 236 -9.84 28.27 7.61
C GLY A 236 -10.32 28.13 9.06
N ALA A 237 -9.82 27.11 9.76
CA ALA A 237 -10.25 26.70 11.09
C ALA A 237 -9.06 26.62 12.06
N LYS A 238 -9.34 26.41 13.35
CA LYS A 238 -8.35 26.06 14.36
C LYS A 238 -8.34 24.55 14.58
N LEU A 239 -7.26 24.03 15.15
CA LEU A 239 -7.14 22.59 15.45
C LEU A 239 -8.31 22.09 16.33
N GLY A 240 -8.77 22.89 17.29
CA GLY A 240 -9.91 22.56 18.14
C GLY A 240 -11.28 22.54 17.44
N ASP A 241 -11.37 23.05 16.19
CA ASP A 241 -12.59 22.99 15.38
C ASP A 241 -12.72 21.64 14.65
N LEU A 242 -11.66 20.78 14.67
CA LEU A 242 -11.68 19.44 14.10
C LEU A 242 -12.22 18.45 15.14
N SER A 243 -13.31 17.74 14.82
CA SER A 243 -13.97 16.82 15.74
C SER A 243 -14.52 15.58 15.03
N ASP A 244 -15.09 14.66 15.82
CA ASP A 244 -15.86 13.49 15.36
C ASP A 244 -15.09 12.58 14.38
N PHE A 245 -13.79 12.42 14.60
CA PHE A 245 -12.99 11.52 13.78
C PHE A 245 -13.46 10.08 13.92
N SER A 246 -13.75 9.44 12.78
CA SER A 246 -14.12 8.03 12.72
C SER A 246 -13.46 7.33 11.54
N PRO A 247 -12.90 6.11 11.73
CA PRO A 247 -12.28 5.37 10.63
C PRO A 247 -13.35 4.93 9.64
N MET A 248 -13.00 4.99 8.36
CA MET A 248 -13.81 4.45 7.27
C MET A 248 -13.26 3.06 6.89
N THR A 249 -14.16 2.09 6.79
CA THR A 249 -13.80 0.67 6.56
C THR A 249 -13.55 0.32 5.09
N HIS A 250 -13.65 1.28 4.17
CA HIS A 250 -13.52 1.06 2.73
C HIS A 250 -12.18 1.63 2.23
N GLY A 251 -11.37 0.77 1.61
CA GLY A 251 -10.09 1.11 0.97
C GLY A 251 -9.02 0.06 1.24
N MET A 252 -8.43 -0.53 0.18
CA MET A 252 -7.42 -1.60 0.30
C MET A 252 -6.01 -1.09 0.55
N THR A 253 -5.73 0.18 0.22
CA THR A 253 -4.37 0.73 0.19
C THR A 253 -4.15 1.93 1.10
N ASN A 254 -5.19 2.69 1.41
CA ASN A 254 -5.12 3.93 2.16
C ASN A 254 -5.97 3.84 3.43
N ARG A 255 -5.56 4.55 4.50
CA ARG A 255 -6.39 4.73 5.70
C ARG A 255 -7.20 6.00 5.54
N SER A 256 -8.52 5.89 5.68
CA SER A 256 -9.43 7.04 5.55
C SER A 256 -10.19 7.28 6.85
N PHE A 257 -10.38 8.53 7.19
CA PHE A 257 -11.11 8.98 8.36
C PHE A 257 -12.14 10.04 7.97
N LEU A 258 -13.35 9.86 8.43
CA LEU A 258 -14.36 10.91 8.42
C LEU A 258 -14.12 11.84 9.61
N PHE A 259 -14.24 13.15 9.42
CA PHE A 259 -14.19 14.11 10.51
C PHE A 259 -15.10 15.31 10.23
N THR A 260 -15.40 16.09 11.27
CA THR A 260 -16.22 17.30 11.20
C THR A 260 -15.34 18.52 11.45
N CYS A 261 -15.54 19.60 10.67
CA CYS A 261 -14.96 20.89 10.90
C CYS A 261 -16.01 21.98 10.67
N LYS A 262 -16.30 22.81 11.68
CA LYS A 262 -17.30 23.87 11.61
C LYS A 262 -18.69 23.43 11.09
N GLY A 263 -19.11 22.19 11.42
CA GLY A 263 -20.38 21.61 11.02
C GLY A 263 -20.41 20.98 9.64
N GLU A 264 -19.34 21.07 8.86
CA GLU A 264 -19.16 20.40 7.57
C GLU A 264 -18.33 19.11 7.74
N LYS A 265 -18.63 18.09 6.96
CA LYS A 265 -17.93 16.79 7.00
C LYS A 265 -16.87 16.68 5.93
N TYR A 266 -15.76 16.06 6.27
CA TYR A 266 -14.59 15.86 5.42
C TYR A 266 -14.06 14.44 5.54
N ILE A 267 -13.36 13.99 4.52
CA ILE A 267 -12.58 12.75 4.52
C ILE A 267 -11.11 13.10 4.54
N LEU A 268 -10.40 12.57 5.52
CA LEU A 268 -8.93 12.58 5.58
C LEU A 268 -8.42 11.25 5.07
N ARG A 269 -7.65 11.25 3.97
CA ARG A 269 -6.96 10.08 3.43
C ARG A 269 -5.48 10.14 3.79
N ILE A 270 -5.01 9.11 4.47
CA ILE A 270 -3.61 8.89 4.82
C ILE A 270 -3.10 7.71 4.01
N PRO A 271 -2.07 7.86 3.17
CA PRO A 271 -1.48 6.76 2.42
C PRO A 271 -1.04 5.60 3.32
N GLY A 272 -1.31 4.38 2.89
CA GLY A 272 -0.89 3.16 3.60
C GLY A 272 0.61 2.90 3.42
N GLU A 273 1.19 2.13 4.32
CA GLU A 273 2.59 1.71 4.27
C GLU A 273 2.88 0.92 2.97
N GLY A 274 4.05 1.19 2.35
CA GLY A 274 4.48 0.54 1.11
C GLY A 274 3.84 1.08 -0.16
N THR A 275 2.95 2.10 -0.08
CA THR A 275 2.39 2.75 -1.27
C THR A 275 3.36 3.72 -1.93
N GLU A 276 4.39 4.18 -1.22
CA GLU A 276 5.45 5.06 -1.72
C GLU A 276 6.25 4.46 -2.89
N ASN A 277 6.32 3.13 -2.98
CA ASN A 277 6.96 2.43 -4.09
C ASN A 277 6.05 2.29 -5.31
N LEU A 278 4.74 2.51 -5.17
CA LEU A 278 3.75 2.30 -6.22
C LEU A 278 3.22 3.60 -6.80
N ILE A 279 3.07 4.64 -5.96
CA ILE A 279 2.38 5.88 -6.29
C ILE A 279 3.32 7.08 -6.17
N ASN A 280 3.40 7.87 -7.24
CA ASN A 280 4.10 9.14 -7.23
C ASN A 280 3.17 10.26 -6.75
N ARG A 281 3.28 10.66 -5.50
CA ARG A 281 2.36 11.63 -4.86
C ARG A 281 2.40 13.03 -5.48
N ARG A 282 3.54 13.45 -6.03
CA ARG A 282 3.65 14.73 -6.77
C ARG A 282 2.90 14.67 -8.08
N GLN A 283 2.92 13.54 -8.78
CA GLN A 283 2.15 13.33 -9.99
C GLN A 283 0.65 13.31 -9.70
N GLU A 284 0.21 12.59 -8.67
CA GLU A 284 -1.17 12.57 -8.19
C GLU A 284 -1.65 14.01 -7.86
N ALA A 285 -0.87 14.79 -7.10
CA ALA A 285 -1.22 16.17 -6.79
C ALA A 285 -1.35 17.05 -8.06
N GLY A 286 -0.43 16.90 -9.01
CA GLY A 286 -0.51 17.60 -10.31
C GLY A 286 -1.74 17.22 -11.14
N VAL A 287 -2.22 15.98 -11.04
CA VAL A 287 -3.50 15.56 -11.66
C VAL A 287 -4.66 16.31 -11.04
N TYR A 288 -4.75 16.35 -9.69
CA TYR A 288 -5.82 17.07 -9.00
C TYR A 288 -5.83 18.57 -9.27
N GLU A 289 -4.67 19.19 -9.54
CA GLU A 289 -4.62 20.59 -9.97
C GLU A 289 -5.27 20.80 -11.34
N VAL A 290 -5.05 19.87 -12.28
CA VAL A 290 -5.58 19.96 -13.65
C VAL A 290 -7.09 19.67 -13.70
N ILE A 291 -7.58 18.72 -12.91
CA ILE A 291 -9.01 18.33 -12.91
C ILE A 291 -9.87 19.19 -11.97
N ARG A 292 -9.26 20.04 -11.14
CA ARG A 292 -9.99 20.92 -10.22
C ARG A 292 -11.00 21.79 -10.97
N GLY A 293 -12.22 21.84 -10.44
CA GLY A 293 -13.30 22.65 -11.01
C GLY A 293 -13.98 22.10 -12.26
N THR A 294 -13.58 20.94 -12.76
CA THR A 294 -14.23 20.27 -13.90
C THR A 294 -15.57 19.63 -13.53
N GLY A 295 -15.85 19.44 -12.25
CA GLY A 295 -17.00 18.68 -11.76
C GLY A 295 -16.90 17.17 -11.96
N LEU A 296 -15.71 16.67 -12.34
CA LEU A 296 -15.47 15.25 -12.59
C LEU A 296 -14.96 14.49 -11.37
N CYS A 297 -14.31 15.19 -10.42
CA CYS A 297 -13.62 14.57 -9.29
C CYS A 297 -14.15 15.07 -7.96
N ASP A 298 -13.70 14.42 -6.90
CA ASP A 298 -13.87 14.84 -5.52
C ASP A 298 -13.34 16.27 -5.29
N ASP A 299 -14.03 17.02 -4.41
CA ASP A 299 -13.64 18.38 -4.02
C ASP A 299 -12.47 18.29 -3.03
N VAL A 300 -11.24 18.38 -3.54
CA VAL A 300 -10.00 18.33 -2.76
C VAL A 300 -9.72 19.68 -2.16
N VAL A 301 -9.84 19.76 -0.84
CA VAL A 301 -9.56 20.97 -0.05
C VAL A 301 -8.07 21.12 0.23
N TYR A 302 -7.41 20.01 0.55
CA TYR A 302 -5.98 19.96 0.83
C TYR A 302 -5.36 18.69 0.28
N MET A 303 -4.15 18.82 -0.27
CA MET A 303 -3.32 17.70 -0.67
C MET A 303 -1.84 18.03 -0.47
N ASN A 304 -1.11 17.12 0.17
CA ASN A 304 0.33 17.22 0.33
C ASN A 304 1.03 16.42 -0.78
N PRO A 305 1.77 17.08 -1.69
CA PRO A 305 2.43 16.40 -2.81
C PRO A 305 3.63 15.54 -2.39
N GLU A 306 4.16 15.70 -1.16
CA GLU A 306 5.32 14.93 -0.70
C GLU A 306 4.90 13.58 -0.12
N ASN A 307 3.82 13.54 0.66
CA ASN A 307 3.39 12.33 1.37
C ASN A 307 2.00 11.82 0.94
N GLY A 308 1.28 12.53 0.06
CA GLY A 308 -0.02 12.12 -0.46
C GLY A 308 -1.18 12.24 0.53
N LEU A 309 -0.98 12.93 1.66
CA LEU A 309 -2.07 13.27 2.57
C LEU A 309 -3.11 14.10 1.84
N LYS A 310 -4.37 13.68 1.86
CA LYS A 310 -5.46 14.33 1.12
C LYS A 310 -6.68 14.57 2.01
N VAL A 311 -7.28 15.76 1.90
CA VAL A 311 -8.57 16.09 2.52
C VAL A 311 -9.58 16.45 1.44
N THR A 312 -10.71 15.76 1.45
CA THR A 312 -11.83 16.00 0.51
C THR A 312 -13.11 16.32 1.27
N ARG A 313 -14.03 17.04 0.65
CA ARG A 313 -15.38 17.20 1.20
C ARG A 313 -16.11 15.86 1.18
N PHE A 314 -16.85 15.60 2.25
CA PHE A 314 -17.69 14.40 2.32
C PHE A 314 -18.94 14.56 1.48
N LEU A 315 -19.22 13.57 0.65
CA LEU A 315 -20.47 13.49 -0.10
C LEU A 315 -21.52 12.67 0.65
N ASN A 316 -22.74 13.18 0.70
CA ASN A 316 -23.86 12.46 1.30
C ASN A 316 -24.55 11.55 0.26
N ASN A 317 -25.19 10.47 0.73
CA ASN A 317 -25.97 9.55 -0.11
C ASN A 317 -25.17 9.01 -1.31
N VAL A 318 -23.95 8.57 -1.06
CA VAL A 318 -23.04 8.02 -2.06
C VAL A 318 -23.31 6.54 -2.26
N ARG A 319 -23.31 6.09 -3.51
CA ARG A 319 -23.19 4.69 -3.88
C ARG A 319 -22.22 4.52 -5.05
N ASN A 320 -21.59 3.38 -5.14
CA ASN A 320 -20.73 3.03 -6.26
C ASN A 320 -21.58 2.68 -7.50
N CYS A 321 -20.92 2.67 -8.66
CA CYS A 321 -21.50 2.16 -9.89
C CYS A 321 -21.74 0.65 -9.76
N ASP A 322 -22.97 0.23 -10.09
CA ASP A 322 -23.29 -1.19 -10.27
C ASP A 322 -22.96 -1.58 -11.73
N PRO A 323 -21.90 -2.41 -11.95
CA PRO A 323 -21.50 -2.81 -13.30
C PRO A 323 -22.52 -3.68 -14.02
N TYR A 324 -23.55 -4.18 -13.32
CA TYR A 324 -24.61 -5.00 -13.90
C TYR A 324 -25.91 -4.23 -14.15
N ARG A 325 -25.97 -2.95 -13.76
CA ARG A 325 -27.07 -2.05 -14.00
C ARG A 325 -26.80 -1.17 -15.22
N GLU A 326 -27.56 -1.37 -16.31
CA GLU A 326 -27.33 -0.70 -17.60
C GLU A 326 -27.30 0.85 -17.51
N GLU A 327 -28.15 1.46 -16.67
CA GLU A 327 -28.18 2.91 -16.47
C GLU A 327 -26.88 3.43 -15.86
N ASP A 328 -26.31 2.70 -14.88
CA ASP A 328 -25.06 3.07 -14.22
C ASP A 328 -23.89 2.95 -15.19
N VAL A 329 -23.82 1.84 -15.92
CA VAL A 329 -22.77 1.63 -16.95
C VAL A 329 -22.83 2.72 -18.01
N ARG A 330 -24.03 3.05 -18.51
CA ARG A 330 -24.22 4.13 -19.50
C ARG A 330 -23.76 5.48 -18.95
N ALA A 331 -24.10 5.80 -17.71
CA ALA A 331 -23.69 7.05 -17.06
C ALA A 331 -22.17 7.11 -16.86
N ALA A 332 -21.55 6.03 -16.37
CA ALA A 332 -20.11 5.93 -16.16
C ALA A 332 -19.33 6.08 -17.48
N ILE A 333 -19.73 5.36 -18.53
CA ILE A 333 -19.08 5.43 -19.84
C ILE A 333 -19.30 6.81 -20.51
N SER A 334 -20.47 7.43 -20.32
CA SER A 334 -20.70 8.82 -20.75
C SER A 334 -19.78 9.82 -20.02
N LEU A 335 -19.55 9.62 -18.72
CA LEU A 335 -18.62 10.46 -17.95
C LEU A 335 -17.19 10.30 -18.46
N LEU A 336 -16.71 9.06 -18.69
CA LEU A 336 -15.38 8.81 -19.25
C LEU A 336 -15.20 9.47 -20.60
N ARG A 337 -16.18 9.32 -21.51
CA ARG A 337 -16.11 9.96 -22.82
C ARG A 337 -16.00 11.48 -22.69
N ARG A 338 -16.85 12.11 -21.88
CA ARG A 338 -16.80 13.55 -21.63
C ARG A 338 -15.47 13.99 -21.02
N PHE A 339 -14.91 13.19 -20.10
CA PHE A 339 -13.59 13.43 -19.52
C PHE A 339 -12.49 13.42 -20.58
N HIS A 340 -12.46 12.39 -21.42
CA HIS A 340 -11.45 12.28 -22.48
C HIS A 340 -11.59 13.38 -23.56
N GLU A 341 -12.83 13.81 -23.86
CA GLU A 341 -13.12 14.91 -24.79
C GLU A 341 -12.64 16.28 -24.26
N MET A 342 -12.40 16.44 -22.96
CA MET A 342 -11.78 17.65 -22.39
C MET A 342 -10.30 17.79 -22.76
N ASP A 343 -9.66 16.76 -23.26
CA ASP A 343 -8.25 16.72 -23.70
C ASP A 343 -7.25 17.29 -22.69
N LEU A 344 -7.48 17.05 -21.41
CA LEU A 344 -6.63 17.52 -20.32
C LEU A 344 -5.23 16.91 -20.40
N LYS A 345 -4.22 17.66 -19.97
CA LYS A 345 -2.81 17.26 -20.06
C LYS A 345 -2.11 17.37 -18.72
N VAL A 346 -1.22 16.40 -18.45
CA VAL A 346 -0.28 16.41 -17.32
C VAL A 346 1.14 16.14 -17.81
N GLY A 347 2.14 16.43 -17.00
CA GLY A 347 3.55 16.31 -17.37
C GLY A 347 4.14 14.90 -17.35
N HIS A 348 3.36 13.86 -17.07
CA HIS A 348 3.84 12.48 -16.97
C HIS A 348 2.95 11.53 -17.76
N GLU A 349 3.53 10.41 -18.17
CA GLU A 349 2.87 9.36 -18.95
C GLU A 349 2.78 8.08 -18.11
N PHE A 350 1.64 7.38 -18.19
CA PHE A 350 1.48 6.04 -17.63
C PHE A 350 1.80 4.99 -18.70
N ARG A 351 2.97 4.35 -18.62
CA ARG A 351 3.43 3.37 -19.60
C ARG A 351 3.16 1.95 -19.12
N ILE A 352 2.14 1.31 -19.68
CA ILE A 352 1.66 0.00 -19.23
C ILE A 352 2.77 -1.06 -19.20
N LEU A 353 3.58 -1.19 -20.25
CA LEU A 353 4.66 -2.18 -20.30
C LEU A 353 5.75 -1.92 -19.27
N ASP A 354 6.08 -0.63 -19.00
CA ASP A 354 7.06 -0.27 -17.99
C ASP A 354 6.55 -0.66 -16.59
N HIS A 355 5.26 -0.46 -16.30
CA HIS A 355 4.64 -0.87 -15.04
C HIS A 355 4.53 -2.40 -14.91
N ILE A 356 4.22 -3.14 -15.99
CA ILE A 356 4.27 -4.61 -16.01
C ILE A 356 5.66 -5.10 -15.61
N ASN A 357 6.72 -4.56 -16.23
CA ASN A 357 8.10 -4.92 -15.91
C ASN A 357 8.50 -4.51 -14.49
N TYR A 358 8.02 -3.36 -14.03
CA TYR A 358 8.28 -2.85 -12.69
C TYR A 358 7.67 -3.74 -11.62
N TYR A 359 6.38 -4.08 -11.71
CA TYR A 359 5.72 -4.97 -10.74
C TYR A 359 6.34 -6.37 -10.74
N GLU A 360 6.69 -6.91 -11.90
CA GLU A 360 7.43 -8.16 -12.00
C GLU A 360 8.79 -8.08 -11.26
N SER A 361 9.52 -6.97 -11.41
CA SER A 361 10.80 -6.76 -10.73
C SER A 361 10.66 -6.65 -9.22
N LEU A 362 9.55 -6.12 -8.71
CA LEU A 362 9.25 -6.04 -7.28
C LEU A 362 8.97 -7.42 -6.67
N CYS A 363 8.44 -8.36 -7.45
CA CYS A 363 8.19 -9.72 -6.98
C CYS A 363 9.48 -10.50 -6.68
N GLY A 364 10.58 -10.26 -7.42
CA GLY A 364 11.88 -10.89 -7.18
C GLY A 364 11.91 -12.41 -7.34
N GLN A 365 10.82 -13.01 -7.82
CA GLN A 365 10.65 -14.44 -8.10
C GLN A 365 9.78 -14.63 -9.34
N PRO A 366 9.85 -15.80 -10.02
CA PRO A 366 8.99 -16.10 -11.16
C PRO A 366 7.50 -16.01 -10.79
N SER A 367 6.69 -15.59 -11.77
CA SER A 367 5.23 -15.57 -11.63
C SER A 367 4.68 -16.98 -11.32
N CYS A 368 3.60 -17.04 -10.56
CA CYS A 368 2.91 -18.29 -10.24
C CYS A 368 2.19 -18.92 -11.46
N TYR A 369 2.03 -18.19 -12.56
CA TYR A 369 1.37 -18.68 -13.76
C TYR A 369 2.35 -19.42 -14.68
N PRO A 370 2.12 -20.72 -14.99
CA PRO A 370 3.10 -21.54 -15.74
C PRO A 370 3.40 -21.05 -17.16
N ASP A 371 2.44 -20.37 -17.80
CA ASP A 371 2.54 -19.84 -19.17
C ASP A 371 2.79 -18.31 -19.21
N TYR A 372 3.20 -17.71 -18.08
CA TYR A 372 3.42 -16.27 -17.95
C TYR A 372 4.35 -15.70 -19.03
N ALA A 373 5.52 -16.30 -19.24
CA ALA A 373 6.48 -15.81 -20.22
C ALA A 373 5.88 -15.78 -21.64
N LYS A 374 5.08 -16.79 -22.01
CA LYS A 374 4.39 -16.85 -23.30
C LYS A 374 3.29 -15.78 -23.41
N THR A 375 2.51 -15.58 -22.34
CA THR A 375 1.45 -14.58 -22.29
C THR A 375 2.05 -13.17 -22.38
N LYS A 376 3.10 -12.88 -21.60
CA LYS A 376 3.83 -11.60 -21.64
C LYS A 376 4.39 -11.30 -23.04
N GLU A 377 4.97 -12.29 -23.71
CA GLU A 377 5.48 -12.13 -25.07
C GLU A 377 4.36 -11.78 -26.07
N LYS A 378 3.18 -12.42 -25.97
CA LYS A 378 2.02 -12.03 -26.79
C LYS A 378 1.59 -10.58 -26.52
N VAL A 379 1.48 -10.19 -25.24
CA VAL A 379 1.15 -8.80 -24.87
C VAL A 379 2.18 -7.82 -25.44
N ARG A 380 3.47 -8.17 -25.42
CA ARG A 380 4.53 -7.36 -26.05
C ARG A 380 4.34 -7.22 -27.56
N GLN A 381 3.99 -8.30 -28.27
CA GLN A 381 3.70 -8.26 -29.71
C GLN A 381 2.50 -7.36 -30.05
N LEU A 382 1.47 -7.33 -29.19
CA LEU A 382 0.31 -6.45 -29.36
C LEU A 382 0.69 -4.96 -29.22
N HIS A 383 1.75 -4.66 -28.47
CA HIS A 383 2.19 -3.28 -28.24
C HIS A 383 2.54 -2.55 -29.53
N ASP A 384 3.19 -3.20 -30.49
CA ASP A 384 3.55 -2.59 -31.78
C ASP A 384 2.30 -2.17 -32.58
N PHE A 385 1.27 -3.02 -32.57
CA PHE A 385 -0.02 -2.69 -33.18
C PHE A 385 -0.69 -1.49 -32.50
N VAL A 386 -0.64 -1.43 -31.17
CA VAL A 386 -1.18 -0.33 -30.39
C VAL A 386 -0.42 0.97 -30.69
N MET A 387 0.91 0.93 -30.66
CA MET A 387 1.74 2.12 -30.88
C MET A 387 1.54 2.74 -32.26
N ALA A 388 1.35 1.91 -33.30
CA ALA A 388 1.05 2.39 -34.65
C ALA A 388 -0.34 3.08 -34.76
N ARG A 389 -1.23 2.88 -33.78
CA ARG A 389 -2.62 3.40 -33.77
C ARG A 389 -2.93 4.28 -32.56
N ARG A 390 -1.93 4.60 -31.76
CA ARG A 390 -2.02 5.48 -30.60
C ARG A 390 -1.84 6.94 -31.04
N ASN A 391 -2.89 7.50 -31.66
CA ASN A 391 -2.82 8.81 -32.30
C ASN A 391 -3.14 9.97 -31.35
N HIS A 392 -3.74 9.69 -30.20
CA HIS A 392 -4.17 10.70 -29.23
C HIS A 392 -3.87 10.26 -27.80
N LEU A 393 -3.22 11.14 -27.06
CA LEU A 393 -2.97 10.99 -25.63
C LEU A 393 -3.64 12.12 -24.90
N CYS A 394 -4.40 11.80 -23.87
CA CYS A 394 -4.95 12.75 -22.93
C CYS A 394 -4.71 12.27 -21.50
N LEU A 395 -5.04 13.10 -20.53
CA LEU A 395 -5.14 12.61 -19.16
C LEU A 395 -6.14 11.47 -19.11
N THR A 396 -5.72 10.34 -18.61
CA THR A 396 -6.47 9.09 -18.51
C THR A 396 -6.44 8.65 -17.05
N HIS A 397 -7.54 8.13 -16.53
CA HIS A 397 -7.64 7.77 -15.12
C HIS A 397 -6.79 6.55 -14.74
N ILE A 398 -6.66 5.61 -15.67
CA ILE A 398 -5.95 4.32 -15.55
C ILE A 398 -6.66 3.32 -14.63
N ASP A 399 -7.23 3.76 -13.54
CA ASP A 399 -7.99 2.94 -12.59
C ASP A 399 -9.50 3.25 -12.64
N ALA A 400 -10.05 3.36 -13.85
CA ALA A 400 -11.47 3.67 -14.11
C ALA A 400 -12.38 2.45 -13.83
N VAL A 401 -12.31 1.93 -12.61
CA VAL A 401 -13.09 0.78 -12.14
C VAL A 401 -14.46 1.22 -11.60
N PRO A 402 -15.51 0.37 -11.63
CA PRO A 402 -16.85 0.73 -11.15
C PRO A 402 -16.88 1.32 -9.74
N ASP A 403 -16.02 0.85 -8.84
CA ASP A 403 -15.94 1.33 -7.45
C ASP A 403 -15.50 2.79 -7.33
N ASN A 404 -14.82 3.31 -8.33
CA ASN A 404 -14.34 4.70 -8.38
C ASN A 404 -15.38 5.66 -8.98
N PHE A 405 -16.50 5.17 -9.52
CA PHE A 405 -17.62 6.00 -9.98
C PHE A 405 -18.64 6.17 -8.86
N LEU A 406 -18.69 7.36 -8.29
CA LEU A 406 -19.54 7.69 -7.16
C LEU A 406 -20.80 8.44 -7.61
N PHE A 407 -21.93 7.77 -7.54
CA PHE A 407 -23.26 8.40 -7.66
C PHE A 407 -23.62 9.03 -6.33
N TYR A 408 -24.00 10.30 -6.33
CA TYR A 408 -24.35 11.03 -5.11
C TYR A 408 -25.58 11.91 -5.32
N SER A 409 -26.18 12.35 -4.22
CA SER A 409 -27.22 13.38 -4.25
C SER A 409 -26.83 14.52 -3.31
N HIS A 410 -26.71 15.71 -3.87
CA HIS A 410 -26.44 16.93 -3.11
C HIS A 410 -27.58 17.93 -3.30
N LYS A 411 -28.21 18.34 -2.20
CA LYS A 411 -29.35 19.29 -2.20
C LYS A 411 -30.49 18.91 -3.17
N GLY A 412 -30.71 17.60 -3.38
CA GLY A 412 -31.75 17.08 -4.26
C GLY A 412 -31.36 16.92 -5.72
N GLU A 413 -30.16 17.33 -6.12
CA GLU A 413 -29.61 17.12 -7.44
C GLU A 413 -28.75 15.85 -7.46
N ALA A 414 -28.96 14.98 -8.45
CA ALA A 414 -28.15 13.79 -8.67
C ALA A 414 -26.85 14.15 -9.39
N GLY A 415 -25.74 13.61 -8.91
CA GLY A 415 -24.42 13.80 -9.50
C GLY A 415 -23.68 12.47 -9.70
N LEU A 416 -22.67 12.50 -10.54
CA LEU A 416 -21.71 11.41 -10.74
C LEU A 416 -20.31 12.00 -10.85
N GLN A 417 -19.39 11.45 -10.07
CA GLN A 417 -17.97 11.82 -10.12
C GLN A 417 -17.08 10.57 -10.14
N LEU A 418 -15.85 10.75 -10.58
CA LEU A 418 -14.80 9.76 -10.61
C LEU A 418 -13.74 10.12 -9.54
N THR A 419 -13.39 9.19 -8.68
CA THR A 419 -12.45 9.38 -7.56
C THR A 419 -11.22 8.50 -7.72
N ASP A 420 -10.22 8.71 -6.87
CA ASP A 420 -8.98 7.91 -6.75
C ASP A 420 -8.07 7.97 -8.00
N TRP A 421 -7.57 9.17 -8.27
CA TRP A 421 -6.74 9.52 -9.42
C TRP A 421 -5.24 9.20 -9.23
N GLU A 422 -4.89 8.29 -8.32
CA GLU A 422 -3.48 8.07 -7.92
C GLU A 422 -2.62 7.42 -9.01
N TYR A 423 -3.22 6.76 -10.01
CA TYR A 423 -2.55 6.18 -11.17
C TYR A 423 -2.68 7.03 -12.45
N ALA A 424 -3.47 8.10 -12.40
CA ALA A 424 -3.79 8.89 -13.58
C ALA A 424 -2.53 9.50 -14.23
N GLY A 425 -2.53 9.53 -15.55
CA GLY A 425 -1.41 10.05 -16.35
C GLY A 425 -1.77 10.15 -17.83
N MET A 426 -0.84 10.66 -18.63
CA MET A 426 -1.03 10.72 -20.09
C MET A 426 -1.07 9.31 -20.66
N GLN A 427 -2.17 8.94 -21.30
CA GLN A 427 -2.34 7.66 -21.97
C GLN A 427 -3.37 7.76 -23.10
N ASP A 428 -3.52 6.68 -23.88
CA ASP A 428 -4.65 6.49 -24.80
C ASP A 428 -5.95 6.33 -23.98
N PRO A 429 -6.98 7.14 -24.22
CA PRO A 429 -8.23 7.11 -23.44
C PRO A 429 -8.94 5.75 -23.43
N HIS A 430 -8.67 4.90 -24.39
CA HIS A 430 -9.27 3.57 -24.48
C HIS A 430 -8.77 2.59 -23.39
N VAL A 431 -7.71 2.95 -22.67
CA VAL A 431 -7.24 2.20 -21.50
C VAL A 431 -8.31 2.20 -20.41
N ASP A 432 -9.00 3.32 -20.16
CA ASP A 432 -10.07 3.40 -19.16
C ASP A 432 -11.26 2.50 -19.50
N ILE A 433 -11.54 2.30 -20.80
CA ILE A 433 -12.56 1.34 -21.25
C ILE A 433 -12.13 -0.09 -20.89
N ALA A 434 -10.87 -0.42 -21.17
CA ALA A 434 -10.33 -1.74 -20.86
C ALA A 434 -10.38 -2.01 -19.34
N MET A 435 -9.97 -1.03 -18.53
CA MET A 435 -10.00 -1.12 -17.08
C MET A 435 -11.38 -1.33 -16.50
N PHE A 436 -12.38 -0.56 -16.97
CA PHE A 436 -13.77 -0.75 -16.57
C PHE A 436 -14.25 -2.18 -16.85
N CYS A 437 -13.89 -2.73 -18.02
CA CYS A 437 -14.32 -4.06 -18.44
C CYS A 437 -13.67 -5.19 -17.63
N ILE A 438 -12.35 -5.14 -17.40
CA ILE A 438 -11.65 -6.23 -16.71
C ILE A 438 -11.99 -6.30 -15.22
N TYR A 439 -12.18 -5.13 -14.58
CA TYR A 439 -12.57 -5.08 -13.18
C TYR A 439 -14.01 -5.59 -12.98
N SER A 440 -14.89 -5.29 -13.93
CA SER A 440 -16.28 -5.77 -13.93
C SER A 440 -16.43 -7.25 -14.27
N GLU A 441 -15.33 -7.95 -14.58
CA GLU A 441 -15.28 -9.35 -15.00
C GLU A 441 -16.23 -9.66 -16.18
N TYR A 442 -16.28 -8.73 -17.15
CA TYR A 442 -17.20 -8.83 -18.29
C TYR A 442 -16.73 -9.88 -19.30
N ASP A 443 -17.71 -10.63 -19.81
CA ASP A 443 -17.53 -11.44 -21.01
C ASP A 443 -17.40 -10.56 -22.28
N ARG A 444 -17.07 -11.19 -23.41
CA ARG A 444 -16.88 -10.49 -24.68
C ARG A 444 -18.13 -9.69 -25.09
N THR A 445 -19.32 -10.21 -24.87
CA THR A 445 -20.58 -9.57 -25.27
C THR A 445 -20.78 -8.23 -24.54
N ARG A 446 -20.52 -8.24 -23.23
CA ARG A 446 -20.59 -7.03 -22.39
C ARG A 446 -19.47 -6.05 -22.71
N ILE A 447 -18.26 -6.51 -22.98
CA ILE A 447 -17.15 -5.68 -23.42
C ILE A 447 -17.47 -4.98 -24.72
N ASP A 448 -17.98 -5.70 -25.73
CA ASP A 448 -18.40 -5.12 -26.99
C ASP A 448 -19.53 -4.08 -26.79
N ARG A 449 -20.46 -4.35 -25.86
CA ARG A 449 -21.51 -3.41 -25.48
C ARG A 449 -20.95 -2.12 -24.87
N VAL A 450 -19.95 -2.20 -23.98
CA VAL A 450 -19.28 -1.03 -23.37
C VAL A 450 -18.57 -0.21 -24.46
N ILE A 451 -17.87 -0.87 -25.37
CA ILE A 451 -17.22 -0.21 -26.52
C ILE A 451 -18.28 0.53 -27.35
N ASP A 452 -19.41 -0.13 -27.67
CA ASP A 452 -20.50 0.50 -28.44
C ASP A 452 -21.11 1.71 -27.71
N LEU A 453 -21.25 1.65 -26.39
CA LEU A 453 -21.70 2.79 -25.59
C LEU A 453 -20.73 3.98 -25.67
N TYR A 454 -19.44 3.73 -25.56
CA TYR A 454 -18.42 4.78 -25.64
C TYR A 454 -18.39 5.46 -27.02
N PHE A 455 -18.51 4.69 -28.10
CA PHE A 455 -18.47 5.19 -29.48
C PHE A 455 -19.84 5.48 -30.10
N ASN A 456 -20.94 5.42 -29.33
CA ASN A 456 -22.31 5.55 -29.83
C ASN A 456 -22.63 4.59 -31.01
N GLY A 457 -22.10 3.35 -30.92
CA GLY A 457 -22.29 2.33 -31.97
C GLY A 457 -21.37 2.48 -33.20
N GLN A 458 -20.48 3.46 -33.24
CA GLN A 458 -19.63 3.77 -34.40
C GLN A 458 -18.13 3.51 -34.13
N CYS A 459 -17.78 2.45 -33.43
CA CYS A 459 -16.40 2.10 -33.16
C CYS A 459 -15.72 1.55 -34.44
N PRO A 460 -14.63 2.18 -34.93
CA PRO A 460 -13.85 1.63 -36.03
C PRO A 460 -13.30 0.24 -35.68
N PRO A 461 -13.29 -0.73 -36.64
CA PRO A 461 -12.80 -2.09 -36.38
C PRO A 461 -11.40 -2.13 -35.79
N GLU A 462 -10.47 -1.34 -36.31
CA GLU A 462 -9.10 -1.26 -35.79
C GLU A 462 -9.04 -0.72 -34.35
N THR A 463 -9.90 0.25 -34.00
CA THR A 463 -10.00 0.80 -32.66
C THR A 463 -10.55 -0.24 -31.70
N ARG A 464 -11.53 -1.02 -32.10
CA ARG A 464 -12.07 -2.14 -31.31
C ARG A 464 -10.97 -3.16 -31.00
N VAL A 465 -10.18 -3.55 -32.00
CA VAL A 465 -9.06 -4.47 -31.82
C VAL A 465 -7.99 -3.86 -30.93
N LYS A 466 -7.70 -2.56 -31.04
CA LYS A 466 -6.80 -1.84 -30.13
C LYS A 466 -7.29 -1.92 -28.68
N ILE A 467 -8.60 -1.81 -28.41
CA ILE A 467 -9.15 -1.97 -27.06
C ILE A 467 -8.96 -3.40 -26.55
N TYR A 468 -9.12 -4.42 -27.40
CA TYR A 468 -8.80 -5.80 -26.98
C TYR A 468 -7.32 -5.98 -26.62
N CYS A 469 -6.40 -5.29 -27.31
CA CYS A 469 -5.00 -5.26 -26.94
C CYS A 469 -4.79 -4.63 -25.55
N TYR A 470 -5.50 -3.54 -25.25
CA TYR A 470 -5.44 -2.92 -23.91
C TYR A 470 -6.05 -3.81 -22.83
N ILE A 471 -7.13 -4.55 -23.10
CA ILE A 471 -7.69 -5.54 -22.17
C ILE A 471 -6.63 -6.59 -21.80
N ALA A 472 -5.91 -7.11 -22.80
CA ALA A 472 -4.83 -8.06 -22.54
C ALA A 472 -3.68 -7.44 -21.72
N ALA A 473 -3.26 -6.23 -22.05
CA ALA A 473 -2.16 -5.55 -21.38
C ALA A 473 -2.53 -5.13 -19.94
N CYS A 474 -3.73 -4.60 -19.72
CA CYS A 474 -4.23 -4.23 -18.39
C CYS A 474 -4.46 -5.46 -17.50
N GLY A 475 -4.98 -6.56 -18.06
CA GLY A 475 -5.09 -7.83 -17.33
C GLY A 475 -3.74 -8.33 -16.83
N LEU A 476 -2.68 -8.28 -17.67
CA LEU A 476 -1.34 -8.65 -17.25
C LEU A 476 -0.76 -7.68 -16.20
N LEU A 477 -1.00 -6.37 -16.37
CA LEU A 477 -0.58 -5.34 -15.44
C LEU A 477 -1.12 -5.60 -14.03
N TRP A 478 -2.43 -5.79 -13.93
CA TRP A 478 -3.09 -5.95 -12.63
C TRP A 478 -2.88 -7.34 -12.02
N SER A 479 -2.69 -8.40 -12.83
CA SER A 479 -2.26 -9.68 -12.29
C SER A 479 -0.88 -9.59 -11.64
N ASN A 480 0.08 -8.86 -12.23
CA ASN A 480 1.41 -8.63 -11.65
C ASN A 480 1.34 -7.77 -10.37
N TRP A 481 0.48 -6.76 -10.35
CA TRP A 481 0.21 -5.96 -9.16
C TRP A 481 -0.34 -6.83 -8.01
N CYS A 482 -1.28 -7.74 -8.30
CA CYS A 482 -1.81 -8.69 -7.32
C CYS A 482 -0.72 -9.65 -6.82
N GLU A 483 0.16 -10.16 -7.70
CA GLU A 483 1.28 -11.01 -7.28
C GLU A 483 2.22 -10.27 -6.32
N TYR A 484 2.55 -9.02 -6.62
CA TYR A 484 3.35 -8.18 -5.74
C TYR A 484 2.66 -7.94 -4.39
N LYS A 485 1.39 -7.55 -4.39
CA LYS A 485 0.63 -7.31 -3.15
C LYS A 485 0.46 -8.56 -2.30
N ARG A 486 0.31 -9.74 -2.92
CA ARG A 486 0.26 -11.02 -2.21
C ARG A 486 1.55 -11.30 -1.44
N MET A 487 2.71 -10.90 -1.96
CA MET A 487 3.97 -10.99 -1.22
C MET A 487 4.01 -10.09 0.02
N LEU A 488 3.19 -9.04 0.04
CA LEU A 488 2.99 -8.16 1.20
C LEU A 488 1.87 -8.65 2.12
N GLY A 489 1.31 -9.85 1.89
CA GLY A 489 0.29 -10.48 2.72
C GLY A 489 -1.15 -10.07 2.39
N VAL A 490 -1.40 -9.48 1.20
CA VAL A 490 -2.76 -9.12 0.75
C VAL A 490 -3.28 -10.21 -0.17
N GLU A 491 -4.40 -10.83 0.19
CA GLU A 491 -5.06 -11.87 -0.61
C GLU A 491 -6.21 -11.27 -1.43
N PHE A 492 -6.30 -11.63 -2.71
CA PHE A 492 -7.30 -11.12 -3.66
C PHE A 492 -8.30 -12.17 -4.13
N GLY A 493 -8.29 -13.37 -3.55
CA GLY A 493 -9.14 -14.48 -3.99
C GLY A 493 -8.98 -14.76 -5.49
N ASP A 494 -10.10 -14.92 -6.18
CA ASP A 494 -10.13 -15.26 -7.61
C ASP A 494 -9.81 -14.06 -8.53
N TYR A 495 -9.78 -12.83 -8.01
CA TYR A 495 -9.55 -11.61 -8.79
C TYR A 495 -8.21 -11.64 -9.55
N ALA A 496 -7.11 -12.03 -8.89
CA ALA A 496 -5.79 -12.11 -9.52
C ALA A 496 -5.77 -13.06 -10.72
N GLN A 497 -6.44 -14.22 -10.57
CA GLN A 497 -6.58 -15.22 -11.64
C GLN A 497 -7.44 -14.66 -12.79
N ALA A 498 -8.55 -14.00 -12.49
CA ALA A 498 -9.42 -13.39 -13.50
C ALA A 498 -8.66 -12.35 -14.34
N GLN A 499 -7.83 -11.52 -13.72
CA GLN A 499 -6.99 -10.55 -14.44
C GLN A 499 -5.98 -11.24 -15.36
N TYR A 500 -5.33 -12.30 -14.90
CA TYR A 500 -4.42 -13.09 -15.73
C TYR A 500 -5.15 -13.78 -16.89
N ASP A 501 -6.36 -14.28 -16.67
CA ASP A 501 -7.19 -14.89 -17.71
C ASP A 501 -7.60 -13.89 -18.80
N TYR A 502 -7.82 -12.61 -18.47
CA TYR A 502 -7.96 -11.55 -19.47
C TYR A 502 -6.70 -11.38 -20.31
N ALA A 503 -5.52 -11.34 -19.68
CA ALA A 503 -4.24 -11.23 -20.40
C ALA A 503 -4.08 -12.38 -21.41
N ARG A 504 -4.30 -13.61 -20.98
CA ARG A 504 -4.16 -14.81 -21.78
C ARG A 504 -5.18 -14.87 -22.91
N THR A 505 -6.47 -14.68 -22.58
CA THR A 505 -7.57 -14.85 -23.53
C THR A 505 -7.59 -13.73 -24.57
N TYR A 506 -7.44 -12.47 -24.13
CA TYR A 506 -7.51 -11.33 -25.03
C TYR A 506 -6.26 -11.12 -25.87
N SER A 507 -5.08 -11.60 -25.42
CA SER A 507 -3.91 -11.64 -26.31
C SER A 507 -4.16 -12.56 -27.52
N ASP A 508 -4.80 -13.72 -27.33
CA ASP A 508 -5.14 -14.63 -28.44
C ASP A 508 -6.27 -14.09 -29.32
N ILE A 509 -7.26 -13.43 -28.74
CA ILE A 509 -8.33 -12.76 -29.49
C ILE A 509 -7.76 -11.64 -30.35
N ALA A 510 -6.97 -10.74 -29.74
CA ALA A 510 -6.42 -9.57 -30.43
C ALA A 510 -5.49 -10.00 -31.59
N LEU A 511 -4.59 -10.97 -31.38
CA LEU A 511 -3.73 -11.47 -32.45
C LEU A 511 -4.52 -12.04 -33.64
N ARG A 512 -5.60 -12.76 -33.38
CA ARG A 512 -6.49 -13.28 -34.45
C ARG A 512 -7.20 -12.15 -35.19
N GLU A 513 -7.72 -11.15 -34.48
CA GLU A 513 -8.44 -10.03 -35.12
C GLU A 513 -7.45 -9.12 -35.89
N ILE A 514 -6.23 -8.92 -35.41
CA ILE A 514 -5.15 -8.21 -36.17
C ILE A 514 -4.88 -8.93 -37.49
N SER A 515 -4.76 -10.25 -37.45
CA SER A 515 -4.53 -11.05 -38.67
C SER A 515 -5.69 -10.94 -39.67
N ARG A 516 -6.93 -10.82 -39.21
CA ARG A 516 -8.11 -10.59 -40.06
C ARG A 516 -8.12 -9.19 -40.69
N LEU A 517 -7.71 -8.16 -39.93
CA LEU A 517 -7.61 -6.79 -40.47
C LEU A 517 -6.55 -6.65 -41.56
N GLY A 518 -5.47 -7.44 -41.51
CA GLY A 518 -4.43 -7.48 -42.53
C GLY A 518 -4.81 -8.26 -43.81
N GLN A 519 -5.97 -8.92 -43.81
CA GLN A 519 -6.48 -9.68 -44.97
C GLN A 519 -7.57 -8.94 -45.76
N VAL A 520 -7.99 -7.76 -45.28
CA VAL A 520 -8.91 -6.82 -45.92
C VAL A 520 -8.12 -5.64 -46.50
#